data_ec09346d0cb44a87fa0e3d80d4fdc6c5
#
_entry.id   ec09346d0cb44a87fa0e3d80d4fdc6c5
#
_cell.length_a   1.000
_cell.length_b   1.000
_cell.length_c   1.000
_cell.angle_alpha   90.00
_cell.angle_beta   90.00
_cell.angle_gamma   90.00
#
_symmetry.space_group_name_H-M   'P 1'
#
loop_
_entity.id
_entity.type
_entity.pdbx_description
1 polymer ?
#
loop_
_entity_poly.entity_id
_entity_poly.type
_entity_poly.pdbx_seq_one_letter_code
_entity_poly.pdbx_strand_id
1 'polypeptide(L)'
;TFYGFMLCFAATSLATVYHYAFGWAAPYDLPSIPKVLGVIGGVSLLLGTAGLFKLNLQRHPSHGDVAQKPMDLGFIALLFFISLSGLALWLGRGSVAMPALLAVHLGVVMALFATLPYGKFAHGIFRTAALLRHSVEKRQPNTIGLGSE
;
A
#
# COMPACT_ATOMS: atom_id res chain seq x y z
N THR A 1 -3.18 -5.86 7.85
CA THR A 1 -2.96 -5.24 6.53
C THR A 1 -1.94 -4.11 6.62
N PHE A 2 -2.14 -3.10 7.48
CA PHE A 2 -1.22 -1.96 7.59
C PHE A 2 0.21 -2.38 7.95
N TYR A 3 0.39 -3.18 8.99
CA TYR A 3 1.72 -3.67 9.38
C TYR A 3 2.34 -4.55 8.30
N GLY A 4 1.55 -5.41 7.64
CA GLY A 4 2.03 -6.22 6.53
C GLY A 4 2.56 -5.36 5.37
N PHE A 5 1.82 -4.31 5.00
CA PHE A 5 2.24 -3.36 3.99
C PHE A 5 3.53 -2.61 4.39
N MET A 6 3.63 -2.13 5.63
CA MET A 6 4.84 -1.45 6.14
C MET A 6 6.06 -2.36 6.13
N LEU A 7 5.90 -3.63 6.52
CA LEU A 7 6.99 -4.61 6.48
C LEU A 7 7.46 -4.91 5.05
N CYS A 8 6.53 -5.05 4.09
CA CYS A 8 6.88 -5.22 2.67
C CYS A 8 7.59 -3.98 2.13
N PHE A 9 7.12 -2.79 2.47
CA PHE A 9 7.77 -1.53 2.07
C PHE A 9 9.17 -1.41 2.65
N ALA A 10 9.35 -1.70 3.94
CA ALA A 10 10.65 -1.72 4.59
C ALA A 10 11.60 -2.75 3.96
N ALA A 11 11.09 -3.94 3.65
CA ALA A 11 11.86 -4.99 2.97
C ALA A 11 12.39 -4.52 1.61
N THR A 12 11.53 -3.91 0.79
CA THR A 12 11.88 -3.40 -0.54
C THR A 12 12.87 -2.23 -0.43
N SER A 13 12.63 -1.30 0.50
CA SER A 13 13.53 -0.16 0.73
C SER A 13 14.93 -0.61 1.17
N LEU A 14 15.01 -1.55 2.12
CA LEU A 14 16.28 -2.13 2.56
C LEU A 14 16.99 -2.89 1.45
N ALA A 15 16.26 -3.67 0.65
CA ALA A 15 16.83 -4.37 -0.50
C ALA A 15 17.40 -3.38 -1.53
N THR A 16 16.71 -2.27 -1.77
CA THR A 16 17.18 -1.20 -2.65
C THR A 16 18.46 -0.56 -2.13
N VAL A 17 18.51 -0.23 -0.84
CA VAL A 17 19.72 0.32 -0.20
C VAL A 17 20.88 -0.68 -0.29
N TYR A 18 20.63 -1.95 0.01
CA TYR A 18 21.68 -2.99 -0.07
C TYR A 18 22.23 -3.13 -1.48
N HIS A 19 21.36 -3.07 -2.48
CA HIS A 19 21.78 -3.18 -3.88
C HIS A 19 22.58 -1.96 -4.34
N TYR A 20 22.05 -0.74 -4.14
CA TYR A 20 22.65 0.48 -4.72
C TYR A 20 23.75 1.10 -3.86
N ALA A 21 23.66 1.03 -2.52
CA ALA A 21 24.67 1.62 -1.64
C ALA A 21 25.82 0.66 -1.32
N PHE A 22 25.53 -0.64 -1.19
CA PHE A 22 26.56 -1.63 -0.83
C PHE A 22 26.94 -2.56 -1.99
N GLY A 23 26.29 -2.44 -3.14
CA GLY A 23 26.60 -3.27 -4.33
C GLY A 23 26.25 -4.75 -4.14
N TRP A 24 25.43 -5.10 -3.17
CA TRP A 24 25.06 -6.48 -2.93
C TRP A 24 24.08 -6.98 -4.00
N ALA A 25 24.44 -8.07 -4.65
CA ALA A 25 23.59 -8.63 -5.70
C ALA A 25 22.31 -9.24 -5.12
N ALA A 26 21.15 -8.79 -5.62
CA ALA A 26 19.89 -9.50 -5.42
C ALA A 26 19.89 -10.74 -6.35
N PRO A 27 19.22 -11.79 -5.92
CA PRO A 27 18.29 -11.98 -4.82
C PRO A 27 18.98 -12.46 -3.53
N TYR A 28 18.56 -11.90 -2.39
CA TYR A 28 19.09 -12.26 -1.07
C TYR A 28 18.57 -13.62 -0.59
N ASP A 29 19.42 -14.39 0.11
CA ASP A 29 19.04 -15.66 0.71
C ASP A 29 18.55 -15.50 2.16
N LEU A 30 17.83 -16.48 2.69
CA LEU A 30 17.50 -16.54 4.11
C LEU A 30 18.80 -16.84 4.90
N PRO A 31 19.02 -16.15 6.03
CA PRO A 31 18.11 -15.29 6.81
C PRO A 31 18.34 -13.79 6.64
N SER A 32 18.49 -13.26 5.43
CA SER A 32 18.66 -11.81 5.25
C SER A 32 17.46 -10.99 5.75
N ILE A 33 17.75 -9.83 6.33
CA ILE A 33 16.72 -8.95 6.93
C ILE A 33 15.63 -8.57 5.90
N PRO A 34 15.94 -8.12 4.67
CA PRO A 34 14.91 -7.76 3.70
C PRO A 34 14.00 -8.93 3.37
N LYS A 35 14.56 -10.15 3.30
CA LYS A 35 13.78 -11.33 2.94
C LYS A 35 12.85 -11.78 4.05
N VAL A 36 13.33 -11.79 5.30
CA VAL A 36 12.49 -12.12 6.47
C VAL A 36 11.33 -11.14 6.60
N LEU A 37 11.62 -9.83 6.48
CA LEU A 37 10.58 -8.79 6.52
C LEU A 37 9.58 -8.95 5.37
N GLY A 38 10.07 -9.26 4.16
CA GLY A 38 9.22 -9.45 2.98
C GLY A 38 8.28 -10.65 3.11
N VAL A 39 8.76 -11.77 3.64
CA VAL A 39 7.92 -12.97 3.84
C VAL A 39 6.88 -12.74 4.94
N ILE A 40 7.30 -12.24 6.11
CA ILE A 40 6.36 -11.95 7.22
C ILE A 40 5.36 -10.89 6.78
N GLY A 41 5.82 -9.83 6.13
CA GLY A 41 4.98 -8.77 5.60
C GLY A 41 4.00 -9.27 4.56
N GLY A 42 4.46 -10.08 3.61
CA GLY A 42 3.63 -10.66 2.54
C GLY A 42 2.52 -11.57 3.08
N VAL A 43 2.86 -12.48 4.01
CA VAL A 43 1.86 -13.35 4.65
C VAL A 43 0.85 -12.53 5.45
N SER A 44 1.32 -11.57 6.27
CA SER A 44 0.46 -10.70 7.05
C SER A 44 -0.46 -9.84 6.18
N LEU A 45 0.05 -9.34 5.05
CA LEU A 45 -0.70 -8.56 4.09
C LEU A 45 -1.76 -9.42 3.39
N LEU A 46 -1.39 -10.63 2.98
CA LEU A 46 -2.31 -11.58 2.32
C LEU A 46 -3.50 -11.93 3.24
N LEU A 47 -3.22 -12.32 4.48
CA LEU A 47 -4.26 -12.65 5.45
C LEU A 47 -5.11 -11.43 5.83
N GLY A 48 -4.45 -10.28 6.02
CA GLY A 48 -5.13 -9.04 6.36
C GLY A 48 -6.07 -8.54 5.26
N THR A 49 -5.64 -8.61 4.00
CA THR A 49 -6.47 -8.20 2.84
C THR A 49 -7.62 -9.18 2.59
N ALA A 50 -7.40 -10.49 2.75
CA ALA A 50 -8.47 -11.48 2.68
C ALA A 50 -9.53 -11.24 3.76
N GLY A 51 -9.11 -10.94 5.01
CA GLY A 51 -10.02 -10.56 6.09
C GLY A 51 -10.79 -9.28 5.80
N LEU A 52 -10.11 -8.22 5.32
CA LEU A 52 -10.75 -6.96 4.95
C LEU A 52 -11.75 -7.13 3.79
N PHE A 53 -11.42 -7.95 2.80
CA PHE A 53 -12.30 -8.26 1.69
C PHE A 53 -13.61 -8.88 2.19
N LYS A 54 -13.50 -9.90 3.07
CA LYS A 54 -14.67 -10.54 3.70
C LYS A 54 -15.50 -9.53 4.49
N LEU A 55 -14.86 -8.71 5.34
CA LEU A 55 -15.56 -7.70 6.14
C LEU A 55 -16.24 -6.65 5.26
N ASN A 56 -15.61 -6.21 4.17
CA ASN A 56 -16.18 -5.24 3.25
C ASN A 56 -17.41 -5.80 2.53
N LEU A 57 -17.40 -7.09 2.16
CA LEU A 57 -18.57 -7.75 1.58
C LEU A 57 -19.74 -7.83 2.56
N GLN A 58 -19.46 -8.06 3.84
CA GLN A 58 -20.48 -8.19 4.90
C GLN A 58 -20.95 -6.84 5.46
N ARG A 59 -20.29 -5.73 5.08
CA ARG A 59 -20.63 -4.39 5.56
C ARG A 59 -22.05 -3.98 5.16
N HIS A 60 -22.85 -3.61 6.17
CA HIS A 60 -24.21 -3.12 5.96
C HIS A 60 -24.21 -1.78 5.18
N PRO A 61 -25.16 -1.56 4.26
CA PRO A 61 -25.22 -0.35 3.43
C PRO A 61 -25.22 0.97 4.23
N SER A 62 -25.77 0.97 5.46
CA SER A 62 -25.82 2.15 6.33
C SER A 62 -24.47 2.59 6.91
N HIS A 63 -23.41 1.75 6.83
CA HIS A 63 -22.12 2.02 7.43
C HIS A 63 -21.07 2.54 6.43
N GLY A 64 -21.47 3.41 5.52
CA GLY A 64 -20.55 4.08 4.59
C GLY A 64 -21.18 4.42 3.24
N ASP A 65 -20.44 5.18 2.44
CA ASP A 65 -20.88 5.57 1.12
C ASP A 65 -20.84 4.36 0.17
N VAL A 66 -22.02 4.03 -0.37
CA VAL A 66 -22.21 2.91 -1.31
C VAL A 66 -21.41 3.15 -2.60
N ALA A 67 -21.27 4.41 -3.03
CA ALA A 67 -20.53 4.77 -4.23
C ALA A 67 -19.01 4.50 -4.10
N GLN A 68 -18.47 4.47 -2.88
CA GLN A 68 -17.05 4.21 -2.63
C GLN A 68 -16.72 2.71 -2.49
N LYS A 69 -17.73 1.85 -2.33
CA LYS A 69 -17.52 0.41 -2.13
C LYS A 69 -16.71 -0.28 -3.24
N PRO A 70 -16.94 -0.02 -4.53
CA PRO A 70 -16.15 -0.62 -5.61
C PRO A 70 -14.69 -0.21 -5.57
N MET A 71 -14.41 1.05 -5.23
CA MET A 71 -13.05 1.58 -5.10
C MET A 71 -12.30 0.94 -3.91
N ASP A 72 -12.99 0.73 -2.80
CA ASP A 72 -12.43 0.03 -1.64
C ASP A 72 -12.08 -1.40 -1.97
N LEU A 73 -12.99 -2.12 -2.63
CA LEU A 73 -12.76 -3.50 -3.05
C LEU A 73 -11.63 -3.61 -4.07
N GLY A 74 -11.55 -2.70 -5.04
CA GLY A 74 -10.48 -2.64 -6.02
C GLY A 74 -9.11 -2.46 -5.35
N PHE A 75 -9.02 -1.55 -4.40
CA PHE A 75 -7.78 -1.31 -3.65
C PHE A 75 -7.38 -2.53 -2.79
N ILE A 76 -8.32 -3.14 -2.08
CA ILE A 76 -8.07 -4.36 -1.28
C ILE A 76 -7.63 -5.50 -2.20
N ALA A 77 -8.27 -5.67 -3.36
CA ALA A 77 -7.92 -6.68 -4.34
C ALA A 77 -6.49 -6.48 -4.89
N LEU A 78 -6.11 -5.25 -5.22
CA LEU A 78 -4.74 -4.95 -5.67
C LEU A 78 -3.70 -5.31 -4.60
N LEU A 79 -3.91 -4.95 -3.35
CA LEU A 79 -3.02 -5.32 -2.25
C LEU A 79 -2.96 -6.85 -2.05
N PHE A 80 -4.08 -7.54 -2.20
CA PHE A 80 -4.15 -9.00 -2.15
C PHE A 80 -3.30 -9.63 -3.25
N PHE A 81 -3.47 -9.17 -4.50
CA PHE A 81 -2.69 -9.71 -5.63
C PHE A 81 -1.22 -9.35 -5.57
N ILE A 82 -0.84 -8.20 -5.02
CA ILE A 82 0.56 -7.85 -4.78
C ILE A 82 1.20 -8.84 -3.80
N SER A 83 0.53 -9.10 -2.67
CA SER A 83 1.07 -10.03 -1.68
C SER A 83 1.11 -11.46 -2.19
N LEU A 84 0.06 -11.90 -2.89
CA LEU A 84 -0.03 -13.24 -3.48
C LEU A 84 1.06 -13.45 -4.55
N SER A 85 1.19 -12.51 -5.50
CA SER A 85 2.20 -12.61 -6.56
C SER A 85 3.62 -12.49 -6.03
N GLY A 86 3.87 -11.67 -5.01
CA GLY A 86 5.17 -11.56 -4.34
C GLY A 86 5.58 -12.83 -3.61
N LEU A 87 4.65 -13.48 -2.89
CA LEU A 87 4.90 -14.79 -2.27
C LEU A 87 5.07 -15.90 -3.31
N ALA A 88 4.27 -15.88 -4.39
CA ALA A 88 4.43 -16.81 -5.51
C ALA A 88 5.80 -16.65 -6.19
N LEU A 89 6.28 -15.43 -6.38
CA LEU A 89 7.60 -15.14 -6.91
C LEU A 89 8.70 -15.68 -5.98
N TRP A 90 8.54 -15.55 -4.68
CA TRP A 90 9.46 -16.12 -3.71
C TRP A 90 9.51 -17.66 -3.77
N LEU A 91 8.36 -18.32 -3.82
CA LEU A 91 8.24 -19.78 -3.90
C LEU A 91 8.72 -20.33 -5.27
N GLY A 92 8.40 -19.60 -6.35
CA GLY A 92 8.78 -19.96 -7.72
C GLY A 92 10.22 -19.59 -8.10
N ARG A 93 11.02 -19.13 -7.14
CA ARG A 93 12.41 -18.75 -7.35
C ARG A 93 13.25 -19.95 -7.80
N GLY A 94 13.96 -19.77 -8.92
CA GLY A 94 14.74 -20.87 -9.53
C GLY A 94 13.96 -21.77 -10.49
N SER A 95 12.67 -21.53 -10.67
CA SER A 95 11.85 -22.21 -11.68
C SER A 95 11.84 -21.46 -13.01
N VAL A 96 11.50 -22.17 -14.08
CA VAL A 96 11.30 -21.60 -15.43
C VAL A 96 10.19 -20.52 -15.43
N ALA A 97 9.27 -20.58 -14.48
CA ALA A 97 8.17 -19.62 -14.34
C ALA A 97 8.58 -18.26 -13.73
N MET A 98 9.80 -18.14 -13.19
CA MET A 98 10.26 -16.93 -12.48
C MET A 98 10.11 -15.63 -13.31
N PRO A 99 10.48 -15.55 -14.60
CA PRO A 99 10.30 -14.32 -15.37
C PRO A 99 8.83 -13.91 -15.52
N ALA A 100 7.95 -14.89 -15.74
CA ALA A 100 6.51 -14.64 -15.84
C ALA A 100 5.92 -14.16 -14.51
N LEU A 101 6.30 -14.81 -13.39
CA LEU A 101 5.87 -14.39 -12.05
C LEU A 101 6.36 -12.98 -11.70
N LEU A 102 7.58 -12.64 -12.09
CA LEU A 102 8.13 -11.31 -11.91
C LEU A 102 7.35 -10.28 -12.73
N ALA A 103 7.06 -10.56 -14.00
CA ALA A 103 6.28 -9.67 -14.85
C ALA A 103 4.87 -9.44 -14.28
N VAL A 104 4.20 -10.49 -13.80
CA VAL A 104 2.89 -10.38 -13.14
C VAL A 104 2.99 -9.53 -11.87
N HIS A 105 3.96 -9.79 -11.00
CA HIS A 105 4.13 -9.03 -9.77
C HIS A 105 4.38 -7.54 -10.04
N LEU A 106 5.29 -7.22 -10.94
CA LEU A 106 5.57 -5.83 -11.33
C LEU A 106 4.35 -5.17 -11.97
N GLY A 107 3.60 -5.89 -12.81
CA GLY A 107 2.36 -5.38 -13.41
C GLY A 107 1.31 -5.00 -12.38
N VAL A 108 1.11 -5.84 -11.36
CA VAL A 108 0.16 -5.54 -10.26
C VAL A 108 0.66 -4.38 -9.40
N VAL A 109 1.96 -4.30 -9.12
CA VAL A 109 2.56 -3.15 -8.40
C VAL A 109 2.39 -1.86 -9.20
N MET A 110 2.64 -1.88 -10.51
CA MET A 110 2.41 -0.73 -11.38
C MET A 110 0.94 -0.30 -11.40
N ALA A 111 0.01 -1.26 -11.45
CA ALA A 111 -1.42 -1.00 -11.38
C ALA A 111 -1.80 -0.30 -10.07
N LEU A 112 -1.22 -0.72 -8.93
CA LEU A 112 -1.43 -0.03 -7.66
C LEU A 112 -0.97 1.43 -7.74
N PHE A 113 0.26 1.68 -8.17
CA PHE A 113 0.79 3.04 -8.27
C PHE A 113 0.01 3.91 -9.25
N ALA A 114 -0.40 3.37 -10.40
CA ALA A 114 -1.21 4.09 -11.38
C ALA A 114 -2.61 4.46 -10.85
N THR A 115 -3.16 3.65 -9.95
CA THR A 115 -4.49 3.90 -9.36
C THR A 115 -4.46 4.78 -8.09
N LEU A 116 -3.30 4.97 -7.44
CA LEU A 116 -3.17 5.79 -6.23
C LEU A 116 -3.75 7.20 -6.36
N PRO A 117 -3.48 7.97 -7.46
CA PRO A 117 -4.01 9.33 -7.61
C PRO A 117 -5.53 9.38 -7.72
N TYR A 118 -6.16 8.30 -8.13
CA TYR A 118 -7.62 8.22 -8.33
C TYR A 118 -8.34 7.60 -7.12
N GLY A 119 -7.59 7.09 -6.15
CA GLY A 119 -8.10 6.40 -4.98
C GLY A 119 -8.23 7.28 -3.73
N LYS A 120 -8.50 6.63 -2.59
CA LYS A 120 -8.61 7.29 -1.27
C LYS A 120 -7.33 8.02 -0.83
N PHE A 121 -6.17 7.69 -1.37
CA PHE A 121 -4.92 8.38 -1.08
C PHE A 121 -4.94 9.83 -1.56
N ALA A 122 -5.46 10.11 -2.76
CA ALA A 122 -5.64 11.45 -3.27
C ALA A 122 -6.54 12.28 -2.34
N HIS A 123 -7.67 11.69 -1.91
CA HIS A 123 -8.57 12.34 -0.95
C HIS A 123 -7.87 12.66 0.39
N GLY A 124 -7.02 11.77 0.90
CA GLY A 124 -6.20 11.99 2.09
C GLY A 124 -5.25 13.18 1.93
N ILE A 125 -4.56 13.27 0.79
CA ILE A 125 -3.64 14.38 0.47
C ILE A 125 -4.40 15.71 0.40
N PHE A 126 -5.51 15.75 -0.33
CA PHE A 126 -6.33 16.98 -0.45
C PHE A 126 -6.92 17.40 0.91
N ARG A 127 -7.36 16.44 1.73
CA ARG A 127 -7.86 16.72 3.07
C ARG A 127 -6.77 17.29 3.97
N THR A 128 -5.57 16.73 3.93
CA THR A 128 -4.43 17.24 4.69
C THR A 128 -4.07 18.67 4.26
N ALA A 129 -4.02 18.93 2.96
CA ALA A 129 -3.77 20.26 2.41
C ALA A 129 -4.86 21.26 2.84
N ALA A 130 -6.13 20.88 2.80
CA ALA A 130 -7.25 21.70 3.25
C ALA A 130 -7.17 22.01 4.75
N LEU A 131 -6.81 21.04 5.60
CA LEU A 131 -6.63 21.25 7.03
C LEU A 131 -5.44 22.16 7.33
N LEU A 132 -4.34 22.04 6.61
CA LEU A 132 -3.19 22.94 6.71
C LEU A 132 -3.58 24.36 6.32
N ARG A 133 -4.26 24.52 5.20
CA ARG A 133 -4.78 25.83 4.76
C ARG A 133 -5.69 26.45 5.82
N HIS A 134 -6.66 25.69 6.33
CA HIS A 134 -7.55 26.15 7.38
C HIS A 134 -6.80 26.59 8.65
N SER A 135 -5.76 25.83 9.06
CA SER A 135 -4.94 26.17 10.24
C SER A 135 -4.12 27.45 10.04
N VAL A 136 -3.69 27.74 8.81
CA VAL A 136 -2.98 28.98 8.45
C VAL A 136 -3.97 30.14 8.44
N GLU A 137 -5.12 29.98 7.78
CA GLU A 137 -6.18 31.02 7.72
C GLU A 137 -6.69 31.40 9.12
N LYS A 138 -6.85 30.44 10.02
CA LYS A 138 -7.25 30.68 11.41
C LYS A 138 -6.24 31.50 12.21
N ARG A 139 -4.97 31.51 11.81
CA ARG A 139 -3.90 32.28 12.47
C ARG A 139 -3.70 33.67 11.87
N GLN A 140 -4.30 33.94 10.72
CA GLN A 140 -4.24 35.28 10.13
C GLN A 140 -5.23 36.20 10.83
N PRO A 141 -4.85 37.48 11.07
CA PRO A 141 -5.77 38.46 11.65
C PRO A 141 -6.98 38.63 10.72
N ASN A 142 -8.17 38.52 11.29
CA ASN A 142 -9.40 38.66 10.54
C ASN A 142 -9.59 40.14 10.17
N THR A 143 -9.38 40.48 8.89
CA THR A 143 -9.51 41.83 8.36
C THR A 143 -10.96 42.28 8.19
N ILE A 144 -11.93 41.38 8.35
CA ILE A 144 -13.37 41.64 8.09
C ILE A 144 -14.13 41.93 9.39
N GLY A 145 -13.48 41.81 10.56
CA GLY A 145 -14.10 42.17 11.86
C GLY A 145 -15.36 41.34 12.27
N LEU A 146 -15.62 40.25 11.56
CA LEU A 146 -16.71 39.31 11.85
C LEU A 146 -16.17 38.17 12.72
N GLY A 147 -16.48 38.23 14.02
CA GLY A 147 -16.31 37.12 14.94
C GLY A 147 -14.99 37.09 15.69
N SER A 148 -14.78 38.02 16.58
CA SER A 148 -13.95 37.87 17.78
C SER A 148 -14.86 37.56 18.97
N GLU A 149 -15.49 36.39 18.95
CA GLU A 149 -16.13 35.86 20.17
C GLU A 149 -15.46 34.52 20.52
#